data_4e1135c663634b11649be7a2bcf8dd3a
#
_entry.id   4e1135c663634b11649be7a2bcf8dd3a
#
_cell.length_a   1.000
_cell.length_b   1.000
_cell.length_c   1.000
_cell.angle_alpha   90.00
_cell.angle_beta   90.00
_cell.angle_gamma   90.00
#
_symmetry.space_group_name_H-M   'P 1'
#
loop_
_entity.id
_entity.type
_entity.pdbx_description
1 polymer ?
#
loop_
_entity_poly.entity_id
_entity_poly.type
_entity_poly.pdbx_seq_one_letter_code
_entity_poly.pdbx_strand_id
1 'polypeptide(L)'
;MKMTLFEIGVNILEIFITVMFLTLYFGCKYKGIKKAGGFVIGWAAITALLTYINTLYLFEAYLGITFVLAYFIYCILFLKGDTLTKLFVSSFINCILYSISLLTIICGCIFVNGDVEKIFTMTPERVGLIAIGKIMLILVCVILLKFRYTHSAVRKQTMLLFVLVPVVTHISTVGILKIFFKHTDLSTELMIAALGCFTTIFLIYWLFISINRDIDKSVRLSLLEQKVESDKKNAQDIEQLYTKTCGVHHDLVIHFSTISKLLEESPQKAQEYINSVLNNQLTSIKTMIKTGNDCFDAIANIKIALCEKYGVTCRVRVMEHALDSLSYDEIAILFGNLFDNAIEAAKKSTGKIVKLDVCIQDVYLSVFIKNTIDKSVLASNKNLLTTKDNKEYHGFGIKNIKGIVDKHKGIIQFDEENGYFICDILIPRQI
;
A
#
# COMPACT_ATOMS: atom_id res chain seq x y z
N MET A 1 -14.39 -33.94 46.43
CA MET A 1 -13.89 -35.11 45.67
C MET A 1 -12.53 -34.71 45.10
N LYS A 2 -11.45 -35.49 45.31
CA LYS A 2 -10.12 -35.15 44.73
C LYS A 2 -10.24 -35.29 43.22
N MET A 3 -9.75 -34.31 42.48
CA MET A 3 -9.73 -34.32 41.01
C MET A 3 -8.96 -35.56 40.52
N THR A 4 -9.57 -36.34 39.63
CA THR A 4 -8.96 -37.56 39.11
C THR A 4 -7.92 -37.20 38.03
N LEU A 5 -6.92 -38.07 37.81
CA LEU A 5 -5.91 -37.90 36.76
C LEU A 5 -6.58 -37.76 35.37
N PHE A 6 -7.71 -38.41 35.17
CA PHE A 6 -8.53 -38.35 33.98
C PHE A 6 -9.09 -36.92 33.74
N GLU A 7 -9.65 -36.28 34.78
CA GLU A 7 -10.21 -34.92 34.68
C GLU A 7 -9.12 -33.91 34.36
N ILE A 8 -7.93 -34.04 34.90
CA ILE A 8 -6.78 -33.22 34.54
C ILE A 8 -6.45 -33.40 33.06
N GLY A 9 -6.43 -34.65 32.54
CA GLY A 9 -6.18 -34.95 31.14
C GLY A 9 -7.22 -34.32 30.21
N VAL A 10 -8.51 -34.37 30.60
CA VAL A 10 -9.61 -33.73 29.85
C VAL A 10 -9.43 -32.21 29.79
N ASN A 11 -9.08 -31.56 30.90
CA ASN A 11 -8.84 -30.14 30.96
C ASN A 11 -7.65 -29.70 30.09
N ILE A 12 -6.55 -30.46 30.14
CA ILE A 12 -5.37 -30.24 29.28
C ILE A 12 -5.75 -30.27 27.80
N LEU A 13 -6.53 -31.28 27.39
CA LEU A 13 -7.01 -31.41 26.00
C LEU A 13 -7.94 -30.28 25.59
N GLU A 14 -8.88 -29.90 26.43
CA GLU A 14 -9.86 -28.84 26.17
C GLU A 14 -9.16 -27.47 25.92
N ILE A 15 -8.26 -27.11 26.83
CA ILE A 15 -7.51 -25.85 26.70
C ILE A 15 -6.58 -25.91 25.47
N PHE A 16 -5.98 -27.09 25.19
CA PHE A 16 -5.17 -27.27 23.97
C PHE A 16 -5.99 -26.99 22.71
N ILE A 17 -7.18 -27.57 22.57
CA ILE A 17 -8.07 -27.34 21.40
C ILE A 17 -8.41 -25.85 21.28
N THR A 18 -8.78 -25.21 22.38
CA THR A 18 -9.24 -23.81 22.39
C THR A 18 -8.08 -22.85 22.06
N VAL A 19 -6.92 -23.01 22.68
CA VAL A 19 -5.72 -22.17 22.40
C VAL A 19 -5.21 -22.40 20.99
N MET A 20 -5.26 -23.64 20.49
CA MET A 20 -4.92 -23.96 19.12
C MET A 20 -5.88 -23.31 18.13
N PHE A 21 -7.18 -23.37 18.39
CA PHE A 21 -8.18 -22.66 17.59
C PHE A 21 -7.89 -21.16 17.53
N LEU A 22 -7.71 -20.49 18.67
CA LEU A 22 -7.42 -19.06 18.72
C LEU A 22 -6.13 -18.71 17.95
N THR A 23 -5.11 -19.56 18.10
CA THR A 23 -3.81 -19.38 17.41
C THR A 23 -3.93 -19.51 15.89
N LEU A 24 -4.72 -20.47 15.41
CA LEU A 24 -4.99 -20.68 13.98
C LEU A 24 -5.92 -19.61 13.42
N TYR A 25 -6.87 -19.13 14.23
CA TYR A 25 -7.83 -18.10 13.83
C TYR A 25 -7.15 -16.75 13.56
N PHE A 26 -6.34 -16.25 14.49
CA PHE A 26 -5.72 -14.94 14.41
C PHE A 26 -4.31 -14.95 13.80
N GLY A 27 -3.61 -16.07 13.90
CA GLY A 27 -2.18 -16.16 13.60
C GLY A 27 -1.30 -15.48 14.67
N CYS A 28 -0.04 -15.93 14.77
CA CYS A 28 0.88 -15.44 15.80
C CYS A 28 1.54 -14.11 15.38
N LYS A 29 1.79 -13.23 16.36
CA LYS A 29 2.62 -12.02 16.18
C LYS A 29 4.09 -12.37 15.94
N TYR A 30 4.58 -13.44 16.55
CA TYR A 30 5.99 -13.84 16.54
C TYR A 30 6.26 -14.96 15.55
N LYS A 31 7.52 -15.11 15.12
CA LYS A 31 7.98 -16.18 14.22
C LYS A 31 8.96 -17.12 14.93
N GLY A 32 9.19 -18.29 14.37
CA GLY A 32 10.17 -19.27 14.86
C GLY A 32 9.90 -19.74 16.29
N ILE A 33 10.93 -19.89 17.11
CA ILE A 33 10.87 -20.40 18.49
C ILE A 33 9.95 -19.57 19.39
N LYS A 34 9.88 -18.24 19.21
CA LYS A 34 8.97 -17.37 19.98
C LYS A 34 7.50 -17.67 19.72
N LYS A 35 7.13 -18.15 18.51
CA LYS A 35 5.78 -18.61 18.20
C LYS A 35 5.42 -19.85 19.02
N ALA A 36 6.29 -20.85 19.01
CA ALA A 36 6.08 -22.09 19.80
C ALA A 36 6.07 -21.81 21.31
N GLY A 37 6.98 -20.98 21.79
CA GLY A 37 7.03 -20.55 23.18
C GLY A 37 5.76 -19.83 23.64
N GLY A 38 5.24 -18.88 22.86
CA GLY A 38 4.00 -18.18 23.17
C GLY A 38 2.77 -19.09 23.22
N PHE A 39 2.70 -20.09 22.33
CA PHE A 39 1.65 -21.12 22.37
C PHE A 39 1.73 -21.98 23.65
N VAL A 40 2.90 -22.53 23.97
CA VAL A 40 3.11 -23.37 25.12
C VAL A 40 2.85 -22.64 26.44
N ILE A 41 3.35 -21.42 26.58
CA ILE A 41 3.12 -20.55 27.74
C ILE A 41 1.63 -20.28 27.94
N GLY A 42 0.92 -19.87 26.86
CA GLY A 42 -0.52 -19.58 26.93
C GLY A 42 -1.32 -20.83 27.30
N TRP A 43 -1.04 -21.96 26.66
CA TRP A 43 -1.69 -23.23 26.97
C TRP A 43 -1.43 -23.67 28.42
N ALA A 44 -0.19 -23.67 28.87
CA ALA A 44 0.17 -24.09 30.24
C ALA A 44 -0.44 -23.17 31.31
N ALA A 45 -0.38 -21.84 31.09
CA ALA A 45 -0.93 -20.86 32.04
C ALA A 45 -2.46 -20.99 32.20
N ILE A 46 -3.20 -21.13 31.07
CA ILE A 46 -4.65 -21.30 31.15
C ILE A 46 -5.04 -22.66 31.72
N THR A 47 -4.30 -23.72 31.38
CA THR A 47 -4.50 -25.05 31.97
C THR A 47 -4.26 -25.03 33.47
N ALA A 48 -3.20 -24.38 33.95
CA ALA A 48 -2.92 -24.22 35.37
C ALA A 48 -4.04 -23.44 36.08
N LEU A 49 -4.54 -22.36 35.45
CA LEU A 49 -5.66 -21.59 35.98
C LEU A 49 -6.94 -22.45 36.12
N LEU A 50 -7.32 -23.23 35.10
CA LEU A 50 -8.47 -24.11 35.14
C LEU A 50 -8.30 -25.18 36.25
N THR A 51 -7.13 -25.81 36.31
CA THR A 51 -6.86 -26.84 37.34
C THR A 51 -6.91 -26.23 38.72
N TYR A 52 -6.38 -25.03 38.94
CA TYR A 52 -6.46 -24.35 40.25
C TYR A 52 -7.90 -24.02 40.62
N ILE A 53 -8.69 -23.48 39.70
CA ILE A 53 -10.13 -23.15 39.90
C ILE A 53 -10.91 -24.40 40.31
N ASN A 54 -10.65 -25.55 39.64
CA ASN A 54 -11.33 -26.81 39.98
C ASN A 54 -10.99 -27.31 41.40
N THR A 55 -9.85 -26.91 41.99
CA THR A 55 -9.54 -27.24 43.40
C THR A 55 -10.36 -26.41 44.39
N LEU A 56 -10.91 -25.25 43.97
CA LEU A 56 -11.68 -24.38 44.84
C LEU A 56 -13.15 -24.82 45.01
N TYR A 57 -13.54 -25.94 44.35
CA TYR A 57 -14.90 -26.50 44.37
C TYR A 57 -15.99 -25.47 43.97
N LEU A 58 -15.62 -24.43 43.24
CA LEU A 58 -16.56 -23.46 42.69
C LEU A 58 -17.22 -24.06 41.45
N PHE A 59 -18.49 -23.75 41.27
CA PHE A 59 -19.19 -24.14 40.07
C PHE A 59 -18.59 -23.44 38.86
N GLU A 60 -17.87 -24.20 38.01
CA GLU A 60 -17.06 -23.68 36.91
C GLU A 60 -17.82 -22.72 36.00
N ALA A 61 -19.14 -22.94 35.81
CA ALA A 61 -19.96 -22.10 34.97
C ALA A 61 -19.99 -20.63 35.41
N TYR A 62 -19.86 -20.32 36.71
CA TYR A 62 -19.79 -18.92 37.20
C TYR A 62 -18.45 -18.24 36.86
N LEU A 63 -17.42 -19.04 36.57
CA LEU A 63 -16.09 -18.56 36.27
C LEU A 63 -15.83 -18.39 34.77
N GLY A 64 -16.85 -18.58 33.93
CA GLY A 64 -16.74 -18.41 32.48
C GLY A 64 -16.19 -17.07 32.05
N ILE A 65 -16.50 -15.98 32.78
CA ILE A 65 -15.94 -14.65 32.50
C ILE A 65 -14.43 -14.61 32.73
N THR A 66 -13.93 -15.34 33.74
CA THR A 66 -12.49 -15.45 34.02
C THR A 66 -11.75 -16.10 32.85
N PHE A 67 -12.35 -17.15 32.25
CA PHE A 67 -11.78 -17.82 31.06
C PHE A 67 -11.82 -16.93 29.83
N VAL A 68 -12.90 -16.18 29.61
CA VAL A 68 -12.95 -15.18 28.54
C VAL A 68 -11.80 -14.18 28.66
N LEU A 69 -11.54 -13.68 29.87
CA LEU A 69 -10.44 -12.77 30.12
C LEU A 69 -9.06 -13.44 29.89
N ALA A 70 -8.88 -14.69 30.33
CA ALA A 70 -7.65 -15.44 30.11
C ALA A 70 -7.37 -15.66 28.62
N TYR A 71 -8.36 -16.08 27.83
CA TYR A 71 -8.25 -16.22 26.38
C TYR A 71 -8.01 -14.88 25.69
N PHE A 72 -8.66 -13.82 26.13
CA PHE A 72 -8.49 -12.48 25.60
C PHE A 72 -7.07 -11.94 25.86
N ILE A 73 -6.55 -12.11 27.08
CA ILE A 73 -5.17 -11.73 27.43
C ILE A 73 -4.19 -12.51 26.56
N TYR A 74 -4.37 -13.82 26.40
CA TYR A 74 -3.56 -14.63 25.49
C TYR A 74 -3.57 -14.06 24.06
N CYS A 75 -4.75 -13.74 23.53
CA CYS A 75 -4.90 -13.16 22.20
C CYS A 75 -4.20 -11.80 22.08
N ILE A 76 -4.26 -10.94 23.11
CA ILE A 76 -3.59 -9.64 23.10
C ILE A 76 -2.08 -9.81 23.07
N LEU A 77 -1.53 -10.68 23.90
CA LEU A 77 -0.09 -10.84 24.05
C LEU A 77 0.56 -11.50 22.83
N PHE A 78 -0.03 -12.57 22.31
CA PHE A 78 0.65 -13.46 21.36
C PHE A 78 0.07 -13.44 19.93
N LEU A 79 -1.18 -13.00 19.73
CA LEU A 79 -1.87 -13.16 18.46
C LEU A 79 -2.08 -11.83 17.74
N LYS A 80 -2.15 -11.87 16.39
CA LYS A 80 -2.46 -10.72 15.51
C LYS A 80 -3.96 -10.38 15.56
N GLY A 81 -4.36 -9.29 14.91
CA GLY A 81 -5.76 -8.93 14.75
C GLY A 81 -6.22 -7.80 15.65
N ASP A 82 -7.44 -7.34 15.43
CA ASP A 82 -8.07 -6.23 16.13
C ASP A 82 -8.52 -6.60 17.54
N THR A 83 -8.42 -5.66 18.48
CA THR A 83 -8.68 -5.90 19.92
C THR A 83 -10.14 -6.31 20.17
N LEU A 84 -11.11 -5.64 19.55
CA LEU A 84 -12.52 -5.96 19.74
C LEU A 84 -12.90 -7.31 19.12
N THR A 85 -12.32 -7.63 17.97
CA THR A 85 -12.49 -8.94 17.34
C THR A 85 -11.93 -10.06 18.21
N LYS A 86 -10.78 -9.84 18.87
CA LYS A 86 -10.20 -10.79 19.85
C LYS A 86 -11.13 -11.01 21.05
N LEU A 87 -11.69 -9.93 21.59
CA LEU A 87 -12.63 -10.02 22.71
C LEU A 87 -13.89 -10.80 22.31
N PHE A 88 -14.44 -10.52 21.12
CA PHE A 88 -15.61 -11.22 20.58
C PHE A 88 -15.31 -12.73 20.41
N VAL A 89 -14.22 -13.09 19.72
CA VAL A 89 -13.89 -14.50 19.45
C VAL A 89 -13.55 -15.26 20.74
N SER A 90 -12.89 -14.61 21.69
CA SER A 90 -12.62 -15.20 23.02
C SER A 90 -13.89 -15.48 23.81
N SER A 91 -14.83 -14.54 23.82
CA SER A 91 -16.13 -14.71 24.44
C SER A 91 -16.96 -15.78 23.73
N PHE A 92 -16.93 -15.78 22.41
CA PHE A 92 -17.68 -16.65 21.53
C PHE A 92 -17.23 -18.13 21.68
N ILE A 93 -15.92 -18.43 21.63
CA ILE A 93 -15.41 -19.80 21.78
C ILE A 93 -15.69 -20.34 23.18
N ASN A 94 -15.58 -19.51 24.21
CA ASN A 94 -15.94 -19.89 25.57
C ASN A 94 -17.43 -20.25 25.68
N CYS A 95 -18.31 -19.47 25.07
CA CYS A 95 -19.74 -19.73 25.04
C CYS A 95 -20.08 -21.03 24.30
N ILE A 96 -19.43 -21.31 23.17
CA ILE A 96 -19.56 -22.59 22.44
C ILE A 96 -19.18 -23.77 23.34
N LEU A 97 -18.06 -23.66 24.03
CA LEU A 97 -17.55 -24.71 24.91
C LEU A 97 -18.59 -25.06 25.98
N TYR A 98 -19.13 -24.07 26.68
CA TYR A 98 -20.15 -24.31 27.69
C TYR A 98 -21.48 -24.83 27.10
N SER A 99 -21.87 -24.35 25.91
CA SER A 99 -23.08 -24.82 25.24
C SER A 99 -22.97 -26.30 24.78
N ILE A 100 -21.82 -26.70 24.25
CA ILE A 100 -21.57 -28.11 23.93
C ILE A 100 -21.57 -28.98 25.19
N SER A 101 -20.93 -28.52 26.27
CA SER A 101 -20.92 -29.25 27.55
C SER A 101 -22.33 -29.40 28.11
N LEU A 102 -23.16 -28.36 28.08
CA LEU A 102 -24.57 -28.41 28.50
C LEU A 102 -25.36 -29.44 27.68
N LEU A 103 -25.28 -29.36 26.34
CA LEU A 103 -25.96 -30.31 25.46
C LEU A 103 -25.54 -31.75 25.70
N THR A 104 -24.23 -32.00 25.85
CA THR A 104 -23.74 -33.35 26.10
C THR A 104 -24.19 -33.90 27.45
N ILE A 105 -24.27 -33.08 28.51
CA ILE A 105 -24.76 -33.47 29.82
C ILE A 105 -26.27 -33.80 29.76
N ILE A 106 -27.11 -32.94 29.15
CA ILE A 106 -28.55 -33.15 29.08
C ILE A 106 -28.84 -34.36 28.18
N CYS A 107 -28.24 -34.49 27.01
CA CYS A 107 -28.39 -35.65 26.14
C CYS A 107 -27.94 -36.95 26.85
N GLY A 108 -26.85 -36.87 27.60
CA GLY A 108 -26.34 -38.00 28.39
C GLY A 108 -27.36 -38.42 29.45
N CYS A 109 -28.00 -37.48 30.15
CA CYS A 109 -29.02 -37.78 31.14
C CYS A 109 -30.22 -38.51 30.51
N ILE A 110 -30.68 -38.08 29.36
CA ILE A 110 -31.75 -38.76 28.62
C ILE A 110 -31.31 -40.18 28.23
N PHE A 111 -30.07 -40.35 27.75
CA PHE A 111 -29.55 -41.63 27.33
C PHE A 111 -29.44 -42.65 28.47
N VAL A 112 -29.11 -42.20 29.68
CA VAL A 112 -29.01 -43.08 30.88
C VAL A 112 -30.35 -43.15 31.67
N ASN A 113 -31.46 -42.82 31.06
CA ASN A 113 -32.79 -42.81 31.66
C ASN A 113 -32.92 -42.05 32.98
N GLY A 114 -32.27 -40.87 33.06
CA GLY A 114 -32.32 -40.00 34.23
C GLY A 114 -31.34 -40.35 35.36
N ASP A 115 -30.52 -41.35 35.22
CA ASP A 115 -29.49 -41.72 36.22
C ASP A 115 -28.32 -40.75 36.16
N VAL A 116 -28.46 -39.60 36.79
CA VAL A 116 -27.47 -38.50 36.81
C VAL A 116 -26.15 -38.97 37.43
N GLU A 117 -26.16 -39.92 38.37
CA GLU A 117 -24.92 -40.39 39.03
C GLU A 117 -23.96 -41.03 38.04
N LYS A 118 -24.46 -41.74 37.01
CA LYS A 118 -23.64 -42.32 35.95
C LYS A 118 -22.93 -41.29 35.09
N ILE A 119 -23.43 -40.06 35.01
CA ILE A 119 -22.83 -38.97 34.23
C ILE A 119 -21.72 -38.29 35.03
N PHE A 120 -21.76 -38.27 36.35
CA PHE A 120 -20.82 -37.58 37.21
C PHE A 120 -19.80 -38.49 37.89
N THR A 121 -20.05 -39.80 37.91
CA THR A 121 -19.08 -40.81 38.37
C THR A 121 -18.23 -41.33 37.20
N MET A 122 -17.10 -41.99 37.53
CA MET A 122 -16.20 -42.58 36.52
C MET A 122 -16.80 -43.84 35.90
N THR A 123 -17.66 -43.64 34.93
CA THR A 123 -18.34 -44.69 34.17
C THR A 123 -17.94 -44.64 32.68
N PRO A 124 -18.06 -45.74 31.92
CA PRO A 124 -17.83 -45.74 30.46
C PRO A 124 -18.74 -44.76 29.75
N GLU A 125 -19.95 -44.53 30.19
CA GLU A 125 -20.93 -43.60 29.65
C GLU A 125 -20.41 -42.17 29.76
N ARG A 126 -19.87 -41.77 30.91
CA ARG A 126 -19.25 -40.47 31.12
C ARG A 126 -18.06 -40.26 30.17
N VAL A 127 -17.20 -41.23 30.03
CA VAL A 127 -16.05 -41.15 29.12
C VAL A 127 -16.49 -40.98 27.68
N GLY A 128 -17.54 -41.71 27.25
CA GLY A 128 -18.14 -41.61 25.94
C GLY A 128 -18.74 -40.21 25.66
N LEU A 129 -19.49 -39.66 26.62
CA LEU A 129 -20.07 -38.33 26.53
C LEU A 129 -19.00 -37.22 26.42
N ILE A 130 -17.95 -37.30 27.23
CA ILE A 130 -16.84 -36.34 27.16
C ILE A 130 -16.16 -36.43 25.79
N ALA A 131 -15.91 -37.64 25.27
CA ALA A 131 -15.30 -37.82 23.94
C ALA A 131 -16.16 -37.21 22.84
N ILE A 132 -17.48 -37.45 22.87
CA ILE A 132 -18.45 -36.85 21.92
C ILE A 132 -18.38 -35.31 21.98
N GLY A 133 -18.40 -34.74 23.20
CA GLY A 133 -18.31 -33.27 23.36
C GLY A 133 -17.02 -32.70 22.81
N LYS A 134 -15.85 -33.38 22.98
CA LYS A 134 -14.59 -32.89 22.41
C LYS A 134 -14.52 -33.03 20.89
N ILE A 135 -15.09 -34.10 20.32
CA ILE A 135 -15.22 -34.24 18.86
C ILE A 135 -16.10 -33.13 18.29
N MET A 136 -17.25 -32.86 18.90
CA MET A 136 -18.11 -31.75 18.49
C MET A 136 -17.37 -30.41 18.57
N LEU A 137 -16.61 -30.16 19.63
CA LEU A 137 -15.82 -28.92 19.75
C LEU A 137 -14.81 -28.79 18.63
N ILE A 138 -14.09 -29.85 18.30
CA ILE A 138 -13.11 -29.87 17.20
C ILE A 138 -13.81 -29.56 15.86
N LEU A 139 -14.92 -30.23 15.56
CA LEU A 139 -15.69 -30.02 14.32
C LEU A 139 -16.16 -28.56 14.19
N VAL A 140 -16.70 -27.98 15.27
CA VAL A 140 -17.12 -26.58 15.29
C VAL A 140 -15.91 -25.65 15.07
N CYS A 141 -14.78 -25.88 15.74
CA CYS A 141 -13.57 -25.10 15.54
C CYS A 141 -13.07 -25.14 14.08
N VAL A 142 -13.09 -26.32 13.43
CA VAL A 142 -12.69 -26.48 12.03
C VAL A 142 -13.64 -25.68 11.10
N ILE A 143 -14.94 -25.74 11.33
CA ILE A 143 -15.92 -24.97 10.56
C ILE A 143 -15.67 -23.47 10.72
N LEU A 144 -15.46 -22.99 11.94
CA LEU A 144 -15.22 -21.57 12.24
C LEU A 144 -13.92 -21.06 11.60
N LEU A 145 -12.88 -21.88 11.52
CA LEU A 145 -11.63 -21.50 10.87
C LEU A 145 -11.77 -21.25 9.38
N LYS A 146 -12.75 -21.86 8.71
CA LYS A 146 -13.03 -21.63 7.29
C LYS A 146 -13.60 -20.21 7.02
N PHE A 147 -14.24 -19.60 8.01
CA PHE A 147 -14.90 -18.30 7.92
C PHE A 147 -14.30 -17.25 8.86
N ARG A 148 -12.98 -17.28 9.05
CA ARG A 148 -12.29 -16.38 9.98
C ARG A 148 -12.18 -14.96 9.49
N TYR A 149 -12.40 -14.00 10.41
CA TYR A 149 -12.11 -12.58 10.22
C TYR A 149 -11.20 -12.10 11.36
N THR A 150 -9.97 -11.70 11.01
CA THR A 150 -8.97 -11.24 12.00
C THR A 150 -9.04 -9.73 12.25
N HIS A 151 -9.58 -8.99 11.31
CA HIS A 151 -9.85 -7.56 11.39
C HIS A 151 -11.31 -7.34 10.99
N SER A 152 -12.05 -6.64 11.82
CA SER A 152 -13.44 -6.32 11.53
C SER A 152 -13.55 -4.85 11.10
N ALA A 153 -14.21 -4.61 9.97
CA ALA A 153 -14.56 -3.29 9.50
C ALA A 153 -15.85 -2.74 10.16
N VAL A 154 -16.49 -3.53 11.02
CA VAL A 154 -17.71 -3.17 11.75
C VAL A 154 -17.40 -2.03 12.73
N ARG A 155 -18.34 -1.08 12.86
CA ARG A 155 -18.23 0.03 13.82
C ARG A 155 -18.08 -0.49 15.24
N LYS A 156 -17.24 0.19 16.05
CA LYS A 156 -16.97 -0.21 17.46
C LYS A 156 -18.23 -0.44 18.29
N GLN A 157 -19.26 0.38 18.12
CA GLN A 157 -20.54 0.24 18.83
C GLN A 157 -21.26 -1.07 18.47
N THR A 158 -21.30 -1.42 17.19
CA THR A 158 -21.90 -2.69 16.72
C THR A 158 -21.07 -3.89 17.17
N MET A 159 -19.73 -3.77 17.19
CA MET A 159 -18.86 -4.82 17.73
C MET A 159 -19.10 -5.08 19.21
N LEU A 160 -19.41 -4.05 19.99
CA LEU A 160 -19.76 -4.21 21.41
C LEU A 160 -21.04 -5.05 21.57
N LEU A 161 -22.05 -4.84 20.73
CA LEU A 161 -23.27 -5.66 20.72
C LEU A 161 -22.96 -7.13 20.39
N PHE A 162 -22.05 -7.39 19.43
CA PHE A 162 -21.61 -8.76 19.13
C PHE A 162 -20.92 -9.44 20.33
N VAL A 163 -20.16 -8.71 21.14
CA VAL A 163 -19.54 -9.24 22.37
C VAL A 163 -20.59 -9.51 23.45
N LEU A 164 -21.63 -8.68 23.53
CA LEU A 164 -22.68 -8.81 24.56
C LEU A 164 -23.50 -10.11 24.42
N VAL A 165 -23.82 -10.51 23.17
CA VAL A 165 -24.66 -11.70 22.93
C VAL A 165 -24.02 -13.00 23.49
N PRO A 166 -22.75 -13.36 23.23
CA PRO A 166 -22.12 -14.52 23.87
C PRO A 166 -22.12 -14.44 25.40
N VAL A 167 -21.98 -13.25 25.98
CA VAL A 167 -22.01 -13.07 27.45
C VAL A 167 -23.39 -13.40 28.00
N VAL A 168 -24.46 -12.84 27.38
CA VAL A 168 -25.86 -13.12 27.79
C VAL A 168 -26.18 -14.60 27.59
N THR A 169 -25.77 -15.18 26.47
CA THR A 169 -26.01 -16.62 26.20
C THR A 169 -25.25 -17.50 27.21
N HIS A 170 -24.04 -17.11 27.63
CA HIS A 170 -23.33 -17.81 28.68
C HIS A 170 -24.07 -17.78 30.01
N ILE A 171 -24.60 -16.62 30.42
CA ILE A 171 -25.42 -16.47 31.64
C ILE A 171 -26.66 -17.37 31.56
N SER A 172 -27.35 -17.39 30.40
CA SER A 172 -28.50 -18.26 30.17
C SER A 172 -28.14 -19.75 30.28
N THR A 173 -27.00 -20.17 29.71
CA THR A 173 -26.46 -21.54 29.79
C THR A 173 -26.21 -21.96 31.24
N VAL A 174 -25.60 -21.07 32.04
CA VAL A 174 -25.39 -21.29 33.48
C VAL A 174 -26.74 -21.45 34.24
N GLY A 175 -27.73 -20.61 33.88
CA GLY A 175 -29.06 -20.69 34.44
C GLY A 175 -29.76 -22.06 34.16
N ILE A 176 -29.68 -22.51 32.92
CA ILE A 176 -30.22 -23.82 32.49
C ILE A 176 -29.54 -24.94 33.23
N LEU A 177 -28.21 -24.94 33.35
CA LEU A 177 -27.46 -25.93 34.10
C LEU A 177 -27.89 -26.00 35.57
N LYS A 178 -28.08 -24.85 36.22
CA LYS A 178 -28.54 -24.78 37.61
C LYS A 178 -29.94 -25.35 37.79
N ILE A 179 -30.86 -25.10 36.87
CA ILE A 179 -32.21 -25.67 36.86
C ILE A 179 -32.15 -27.18 36.63
N PHE A 180 -31.32 -27.64 35.69
CA PHE A 180 -31.15 -29.08 35.42
C PHE A 180 -30.68 -29.86 36.66
N PHE A 181 -29.73 -29.34 37.42
CA PHE A 181 -29.30 -30.02 38.66
C PHE A 181 -30.36 -30.04 39.75
N LYS A 182 -31.34 -29.15 39.68
CA LYS A 182 -32.43 -29.09 40.65
C LYS A 182 -33.67 -29.92 40.25
N HIS A 183 -33.91 -30.02 38.92
CA HIS A 183 -35.10 -30.62 38.32
C HIS A 183 -34.71 -31.46 37.09
N THR A 184 -34.27 -32.69 37.32
CA THR A 184 -33.83 -33.63 36.26
C THR A 184 -35.02 -34.18 35.45
N ASP A 185 -36.23 -34.12 35.99
CA ASP A 185 -37.51 -34.47 35.35
C ASP A 185 -37.83 -33.56 34.15
N LEU A 186 -37.32 -32.32 34.12
CA LEU A 186 -37.49 -31.36 33.03
C LEU A 186 -36.42 -31.45 31.93
N SER A 187 -35.79 -32.61 31.78
CA SER A 187 -34.62 -32.78 30.86
C SER A 187 -34.94 -32.49 29.39
N THR A 188 -36.17 -32.76 28.93
CA THR A 188 -36.60 -32.47 27.53
C THR A 188 -36.78 -31.00 27.26
N GLU A 189 -37.41 -30.25 28.18
CA GLU A 189 -37.62 -28.81 28.11
C GLU A 189 -36.29 -28.05 28.18
N LEU A 190 -35.41 -28.50 29.06
CA LEU A 190 -34.05 -27.92 29.19
C LEU A 190 -33.18 -28.24 27.99
N MET A 191 -33.38 -29.40 27.33
CA MET A 191 -32.69 -29.71 26.07
C MET A 191 -33.12 -28.74 24.94
N ILE A 192 -34.43 -28.44 24.83
CA ILE A 192 -34.92 -27.46 23.84
C ILE A 192 -34.31 -26.07 24.12
N ALA A 193 -34.25 -25.66 25.39
CA ALA A 193 -33.65 -24.39 25.77
C ALA A 193 -32.15 -24.36 25.47
N ALA A 194 -31.42 -25.45 25.71
CA ALA A 194 -30.00 -25.59 25.41
C ALA A 194 -29.71 -25.52 23.89
N LEU A 195 -30.55 -26.19 23.08
CA LEU A 195 -30.51 -26.09 21.62
C LEU A 195 -30.76 -24.68 21.14
N GLY A 196 -31.74 -23.97 21.78
CA GLY A 196 -31.97 -22.54 21.51
C GLY A 196 -30.76 -21.66 21.76
N CYS A 197 -30.07 -21.85 22.89
CA CYS A 197 -28.81 -21.15 23.17
C CYS A 197 -27.73 -21.47 22.15
N PHE A 198 -27.58 -22.74 21.78
CA PHE A 198 -26.58 -23.18 20.79
C PHE A 198 -26.85 -22.58 19.40
N THR A 199 -28.12 -22.61 18.95
CA THR A 199 -28.49 -22.01 17.67
C THR A 199 -28.27 -20.49 17.65
N THR A 200 -28.58 -19.80 18.76
CA THR A 200 -28.35 -18.35 18.88
C THR A 200 -26.89 -17.98 18.69
N ILE A 201 -25.94 -18.80 19.21
CA ILE A 201 -24.51 -18.59 19.03
C ILE A 201 -24.12 -18.68 17.56
N PHE A 202 -24.63 -19.67 16.82
CA PHE A 202 -24.35 -19.81 15.40
C PHE A 202 -24.96 -18.67 14.57
N LEU A 203 -26.16 -18.23 14.90
CA LEU A 203 -26.82 -17.10 14.23
C LEU A 203 -26.00 -15.81 14.39
N ILE A 204 -25.52 -15.51 15.61
CA ILE A 204 -24.72 -14.29 15.81
C ILE A 204 -23.38 -14.34 15.08
N TYR A 205 -22.75 -15.51 15.00
CA TYR A 205 -21.52 -15.67 14.23
C TYR A 205 -21.77 -15.55 12.72
N TRP A 206 -22.87 -16.13 12.24
CA TRP A 206 -23.27 -15.96 10.84
C TRP A 206 -23.55 -14.50 10.49
N LEU A 207 -24.26 -13.77 11.35
CA LEU A 207 -24.49 -12.33 11.20
C LEU A 207 -23.17 -11.54 11.19
N PHE A 208 -22.25 -11.88 12.10
CA PHE A 208 -20.95 -11.26 12.15
C PHE A 208 -20.18 -11.45 10.81
N ILE A 209 -20.18 -12.67 10.26
CA ILE A 209 -19.56 -12.95 8.97
C ILE A 209 -20.27 -12.19 7.84
N SER A 210 -21.60 -12.22 7.80
CA SER A 210 -22.39 -11.59 6.75
C SER A 210 -22.13 -10.08 6.69
N ILE A 211 -22.19 -9.41 7.85
CA ILE A 211 -21.97 -7.96 7.94
C ILE A 211 -20.52 -7.60 7.51
N ASN A 212 -19.53 -8.36 7.94
CA ASN A 212 -18.14 -8.10 7.51
C ASN A 212 -17.98 -8.29 5.98
N ARG A 213 -18.59 -9.31 5.39
CA ARG A 213 -18.58 -9.51 3.93
C ARG A 213 -19.23 -8.36 3.18
N ASP A 214 -20.36 -7.86 3.68
CA ASP A 214 -21.09 -6.78 3.02
C ASP A 214 -20.32 -5.46 3.09
N ILE A 215 -19.66 -5.18 4.23
CA ILE A 215 -18.76 -4.04 4.37
C ILE A 215 -17.57 -4.17 3.41
N ASP A 216 -16.91 -5.34 3.36
CA ASP A 216 -15.78 -5.58 2.45
C ASP A 216 -16.19 -5.39 0.98
N LYS A 217 -17.38 -5.86 0.59
CA LYS A 217 -17.92 -5.63 -0.76
C LYS A 217 -18.17 -4.15 -1.03
N SER A 218 -18.78 -3.45 -0.07
CA SER A 218 -19.07 -2.02 -0.20
C SER A 218 -17.80 -1.19 -0.34
N VAL A 219 -16.76 -1.47 0.47
CA VAL A 219 -15.45 -0.81 0.36
C VAL A 219 -14.82 -1.09 -1.00
N ARG A 220 -14.87 -2.35 -1.47
CA ARG A 220 -14.31 -2.72 -2.77
C ARG A 220 -15.04 -2.03 -3.93
N LEU A 221 -16.35 -1.93 -3.88
CA LEU A 221 -17.15 -1.21 -4.87
C LEU A 221 -16.77 0.27 -4.91
N SER A 222 -16.70 0.93 -3.74
CA SER A 222 -16.30 2.34 -3.66
C SER A 222 -14.90 2.60 -4.23
N LEU A 223 -13.94 1.70 -3.99
CA LEU A 223 -12.60 1.81 -4.58
C LEU A 223 -12.61 1.64 -6.10
N LEU A 224 -13.45 0.73 -6.62
CA LEU A 224 -13.62 0.55 -8.07
C LEU A 224 -14.26 1.78 -8.72
N GLU A 225 -15.28 2.36 -8.09
CA GLU A 225 -15.92 3.60 -8.55
C GLU A 225 -14.93 4.76 -8.61
N GLN A 226 -14.12 4.95 -7.57
CA GLN A 226 -13.06 5.97 -7.57
C GLN A 226 -12.04 5.74 -8.69
N LYS A 227 -11.67 4.49 -8.94
CA LYS A 227 -10.74 4.15 -10.04
C LYS A 227 -11.34 4.49 -11.40
N VAL A 228 -12.59 4.10 -11.65
CA VAL A 228 -13.29 4.41 -12.91
C VAL A 228 -13.40 5.90 -13.14
N GLU A 229 -13.71 6.68 -12.10
CA GLU A 229 -13.78 8.15 -12.19
C GLU A 229 -12.41 8.76 -12.52
N SER A 230 -11.34 8.27 -11.88
CA SER A 230 -9.97 8.69 -12.19
C SER A 230 -9.56 8.36 -13.63
N ASP A 231 -9.86 7.13 -14.10
CA ASP A 231 -9.53 6.70 -15.46
C ASP A 231 -10.30 7.52 -16.50
N LYS A 232 -11.58 7.85 -16.23
CA LYS A 232 -12.40 8.72 -17.08
C LYS A 232 -11.80 10.13 -17.19
N LYS A 233 -11.38 10.70 -16.06
CA LYS A 233 -10.74 12.01 -16.05
C LYS A 233 -9.43 12.01 -16.85
N ASN A 234 -8.58 11.00 -16.65
CA ASN A 234 -7.33 10.85 -17.41
C ASN A 234 -7.59 10.75 -18.93
N ALA A 235 -8.63 10.01 -19.34
CA ALA A 235 -9.01 9.89 -20.75
C ALA A 235 -9.43 11.26 -21.34
N GLN A 236 -10.21 12.04 -20.58
CA GLN A 236 -10.61 13.40 -21.00
C GLN A 236 -9.40 14.34 -21.11
N ASP A 237 -8.47 14.28 -20.17
CA ASP A 237 -7.25 15.09 -20.20
C ASP A 237 -6.38 14.74 -21.43
N ILE A 238 -6.25 13.45 -21.75
CA ILE A 238 -5.54 12.99 -22.95
C ILE A 238 -6.22 13.50 -24.24
N GLU A 239 -7.54 13.43 -24.33
CA GLU A 239 -8.30 13.92 -25.48
C GLU A 239 -8.11 15.44 -25.68
N GLN A 240 -8.15 16.22 -24.59
CA GLN A 240 -7.89 17.65 -24.64
C GLN A 240 -6.45 17.97 -25.11
N LEU A 241 -5.48 17.21 -24.61
CA LEU A 241 -4.08 17.34 -25.03
C LEU A 241 -3.91 17.01 -26.50
N TYR A 242 -4.51 15.93 -26.97
CA TYR A 242 -4.49 15.53 -28.38
C TYR A 242 -5.06 16.61 -29.27
N THR A 243 -6.23 17.16 -28.92
CA THR A 243 -6.88 18.24 -29.69
C THR A 243 -6.02 19.50 -29.76
N LYS A 244 -5.41 19.91 -28.64
CA LYS A 244 -4.47 21.04 -28.61
C LYS A 244 -3.23 20.79 -29.47
N THR A 245 -2.68 19.58 -29.41
CA THR A 245 -1.50 19.21 -30.21
C THR A 245 -1.81 19.22 -31.70
N CYS A 246 -2.97 18.73 -32.11
CA CYS A 246 -3.44 18.80 -33.50
C CYS A 246 -3.59 20.25 -33.95
N GLY A 247 -4.13 21.14 -33.12
CA GLY A 247 -4.22 22.58 -33.42
C GLY A 247 -2.86 23.22 -33.67
N VAL A 248 -1.90 23.00 -32.75
CA VAL A 248 -0.53 23.51 -32.89
C VAL A 248 0.15 22.97 -34.16
N HIS A 249 0.00 21.68 -34.45
CA HIS A 249 0.55 21.07 -35.66
C HIS A 249 -0.04 21.69 -36.94
N HIS A 250 -1.35 21.90 -36.97
CA HIS A 250 -2.02 22.56 -38.10
C HIS A 250 -1.50 23.97 -38.33
N ASP A 251 -1.37 24.78 -37.25
CA ASP A 251 -0.85 26.14 -37.33
C ASP A 251 0.60 26.20 -37.81
N LEU A 252 1.45 25.27 -37.35
CA LEU A 252 2.82 25.13 -37.82
C LEU A 252 2.88 24.80 -39.33
N VAL A 253 2.05 23.89 -39.81
CA VAL A 253 1.99 23.55 -41.25
C VAL A 253 1.59 24.78 -42.07
N ILE A 254 0.62 25.59 -41.63
CA ILE A 254 0.26 26.83 -42.28
C ILE A 254 1.41 27.81 -42.31
N HIS A 255 2.08 28.05 -41.18
CA HIS A 255 3.21 28.94 -41.11
C HIS A 255 4.35 28.52 -42.04
N PHE A 256 4.75 27.24 -41.99
CA PHE A 256 5.83 26.73 -42.86
C PHE A 256 5.47 26.77 -44.35
N SER A 257 4.24 26.44 -44.75
CA SER A 257 3.80 26.51 -46.12
C SER A 257 3.76 27.97 -46.64
N THR A 258 3.38 28.93 -45.76
CA THR A 258 3.39 30.33 -46.08
C THR A 258 4.83 30.86 -46.28
N ILE A 259 5.74 30.49 -45.37
CA ILE A 259 7.17 30.84 -45.48
C ILE A 259 7.78 30.29 -46.76
N SER A 260 7.48 29.01 -47.10
CA SER A 260 7.99 28.38 -48.33
C SER A 260 7.56 29.15 -49.59
N LYS A 261 6.28 29.52 -49.68
CA LYS A 261 5.77 30.31 -50.82
C LYS A 261 6.39 31.71 -50.87
N LEU A 262 6.52 32.37 -49.74
CA LEU A 262 7.14 33.71 -49.70
C LEU A 262 8.63 33.67 -50.04
N LEU A 263 9.35 32.58 -49.73
CA LEU A 263 10.74 32.42 -50.14
C LEU A 263 10.90 32.29 -51.64
N GLU A 264 9.94 31.63 -52.34
CA GLU A 264 9.93 31.54 -53.82
C GLU A 264 9.69 32.92 -54.46
N GLU A 265 8.85 33.78 -53.82
CA GLU A 265 8.52 35.09 -54.38
C GLU A 265 9.56 36.17 -54.04
N SER A 266 9.94 36.29 -52.77
CA SER A 266 10.89 37.28 -52.26
C SER A 266 11.41 36.89 -50.89
N PRO A 267 12.72 36.63 -50.76
CA PRO A 267 13.34 36.34 -49.45
C PRO A 267 13.08 37.43 -48.38
N GLN A 268 12.97 38.69 -48.79
CA GLN A 268 12.69 39.79 -47.87
C GLN A 268 11.31 39.69 -47.25
N LYS A 269 10.26 39.36 -48.05
CA LYS A 269 8.90 39.16 -47.53
C LYS A 269 8.80 37.97 -46.58
N ALA A 270 9.51 36.88 -46.89
CA ALA A 270 9.59 35.74 -45.99
C ALA A 270 10.23 36.10 -44.65
N GLN A 271 11.31 36.89 -44.68
CA GLN A 271 11.96 37.40 -43.47
C GLN A 271 11.04 38.30 -42.63
N GLU A 272 10.28 39.19 -43.28
CA GLU A 272 9.29 40.06 -42.61
C GLU A 272 8.19 39.21 -41.95
N TYR A 273 7.70 38.20 -42.65
CA TYR A 273 6.68 37.29 -42.10
C TYR A 273 7.21 36.49 -40.90
N ILE A 274 8.41 35.89 -41.00
CA ILE A 274 9.08 35.22 -39.89
C ILE A 274 9.25 36.17 -38.72
N ASN A 275 9.73 37.39 -38.94
CA ASN A 275 9.85 38.40 -37.89
C ASN A 275 8.51 38.78 -37.28
N SER A 276 7.42 38.85 -38.03
CA SER A 276 6.09 39.14 -37.50
C SER A 276 5.55 38.03 -36.60
N VAL A 277 5.80 36.74 -36.95
CA VAL A 277 5.42 35.60 -36.15
C VAL A 277 6.28 35.48 -34.86
N LEU A 278 7.59 35.81 -34.99
CA LEU A 278 8.51 35.81 -33.85
C LEU A 278 8.36 37.04 -32.95
N ASN A 279 8.02 38.20 -33.49
CA ASN A 279 7.90 39.47 -32.74
C ASN A 279 6.68 39.54 -31.82
N ASN A 280 5.69 38.68 -31.99
CA ASN A 280 4.69 38.46 -30.95
C ASN A 280 5.28 37.79 -29.69
N GLN A 281 6.52 37.29 -29.74
CA GLN A 281 7.20 36.67 -28.63
C GLN A 281 8.60 37.20 -28.27
N LEU A 282 9.34 37.90 -29.17
CA LEU A 282 10.74 38.28 -28.93
C LEU A 282 11.07 39.68 -29.50
N THR A 283 11.30 40.66 -28.64
CA THR A 283 11.88 41.96 -28.96
C THR A 283 13.37 41.86 -29.35
N SER A 284 13.72 42.42 -30.53
CA SER A 284 15.07 42.73 -31.07
C SER A 284 16.27 41.90 -30.55
N ILE A 285 16.61 40.84 -31.30
CA ILE A 285 17.88 40.12 -31.10
C ILE A 285 19.00 40.88 -31.79
N LYS A 286 19.91 41.50 -31.02
CA LYS A 286 21.21 41.96 -31.54
C LYS A 286 22.11 40.75 -31.73
N THR A 287 22.68 40.56 -32.92
CA THR A 287 23.63 39.50 -33.21
C THR A 287 24.90 39.67 -32.37
N MET A 288 25.14 38.80 -31.37
CA MET A 288 26.24 38.94 -30.41
C MET A 288 27.35 37.95 -30.68
N ILE A 289 27.09 36.79 -31.26
CA ILE A 289 28.06 35.69 -31.47
C ILE A 289 28.04 35.30 -32.94
N LYS A 290 29.26 35.05 -33.49
CA LYS A 290 29.51 34.54 -34.82
C LYS A 290 30.60 33.46 -34.73
N THR A 291 30.22 32.17 -34.82
CA THR A 291 31.10 31.03 -34.66
C THR A 291 31.41 30.34 -35.99
N GLY A 292 30.77 30.75 -37.10
CA GLY A 292 30.88 30.11 -38.40
C GLY A 292 29.82 29.03 -38.66
N ASN A 293 28.97 28.70 -37.67
CA ASN A 293 27.83 27.82 -37.84
C ASN A 293 26.54 28.57 -37.64
N ASP A 294 25.84 28.87 -38.74
CA ASP A 294 24.65 29.76 -38.74
C ASP A 294 23.52 29.24 -37.84
N CYS A 295 23.32 27.92 -37.75
CA CYS A 295 22.30 27.32 -36.90
C CYS A 295 22.62 27.51 -35.42
N PHE A 296 23.87 27.23 -35.01
CA PHE A 296 24.30 27.46 -33.64
C PHE A 296 24.26 28.95 -33.27
N ASP A 297 24.72 29.83 -34.16
CA ASP A 297 24.73 31.27 -33.93
C ASP A 297 23.33 31.82 -33.69
N ALA A 298 22.34 31.37 -34.47
CA ALA A 298 20.95 31.71 -34.27
C ALA A 298 20.43 31.31 -32.89
N ILE A 299 20.68 30.07 -32.50
CA ILE A 299 20.25 29.50 -31.17
C ILE A 299 20.96 30.24 -30.04
N ALA A 300 22.29 30.38 -30.11
CA ALA A 300 23.09 31.00 -29.06
C ALA A 300 22.69 32.45 -28.83
N ASN A 301 22.46 33.22 -29.91
CA ASN A 301 22.04 34.62 -29.80
C ASN A 301 20.65 34.75 -29.16
N ILE A 302 19.68 33.89 -29.51
CA ILE A 302 18.37 33.83 -28.84
C ILE A 302 18.53 33.52 -27.35
N LYS A 303 19.37 32.55 -27.00
CA LYS A 303 19.54 32.12 -25.60
C LYS A 303 20.32 33.16 -24.78
N ILE A 304 21.25 33.87 -25.37
CA ILE A 304 21.97 34.97 -24.71
C ILE A 304 21.02 36.13 -24.42
N ALA A 305 20.17 36.51 -25.39
CA ALA A 305 19.15 37.53 -25.16
C ALA A 305 18.17 37.12 -24.03
N LEU A 306 17.85 35.84 -23.95
CA LEU A 306 17.05 35.28 -22.84
C LEU A 306 17.79 35.37 -21.50
N CYS A 307 19.08 35.10 -21.46
CA CYS A 307 19.93 35.28 -20.28
C CYS A 307 19.92 36.73 -19.80
N GLU A 308 20.10 37.69 -20.71
CA GLU A 308 20.05 39.12 -20.38
C GLU A 308 18.71 39.51 -19.76
N LYS A 309 17.58 39.06 -20.37
CA LYS A 309 16.25 39.28 -19.84
C LYS A 309 16.06 38.79 -18.40
N TYR A 310 16.73 37.70 -18.03
CA TYR A 310 16.67 37.12 -16.66
C TYR A 310 17.80 37.58 -15.74
N GLY A 311 18.70 38.47 -16.19
CA GLY A 311 19.84 38.92 -15.41
C GLY A 311 20.88 37.81 -15.18
N VAL A 312 20.98 36.85 -16.10
CA VAL A 312 21.96 35.76 -16.08
C VAL A 312 23.15 36.11 -16.95
N THR A 313 24.36 36.05 -16.42
CA THR A 313 25.58 36.23 -17.17
C THR A 313 25.89 34.97 -17.97
N CYS A 314 25.86 35.06 -19.30
CA CYS A 314 26.15 33.96 -20.21
C CYS A 314 27.50 34.20 -20.92
N ARG A 315 28.38 33.17 -20.87
CA ARG A 315 29.65 33.17 -21.62
C ARG A 315 29.68 31.95 -22.52
N VAL A 316 29.86 32.19 -23.82
CA VAL A 316 29.88 31.15 -24.84
C VAL A 316 31.23 31.21 -25.58
N ARG A 317 31.92 30.13 -25.67
CA ARG A 317 33.13 29.95 -26.48
C ARG A 317 32.94 28.71 -27.35
N VAL A 318 33.15 28.86 -28.64
CA VAL A 318 33.06 27.76 -29.61
C VAL A 318 34.27 27.83 -30.53
N MET A 319 34.94 26.71 -30.66
CA MET A 319 36.04 26.57 -31.58
C MET A 319 35.48 26.49 -33.01
N GLU A 320 36.11 27.18 -33.96
CA GLU A 320 35.75 27.14 -35.36
C GLU A 320 35.76 25.72 -35.90
N HIS A 321 34.79 25.34 -36.73
CA HIS A 321 34.59 24.00 -37.28
C HIS A 321 34.35 22.87 -36.25
N ALA A 322 34.12 23.20 -34.99
CA ALA A 322 33.85 22.17 -33.96
C ALA A 322 32.53 21.45 -34.20
N LEU A 323 31.54 22.13 -34.78
CA LEU A 323 30.18 21.63 -34.94
C LEU A 323 29.87 20.96 -36.30
N ASP A 324 30.89 20.88 -37.19
CA ASP A 324 30.67 20.38 -38.56
C ASP A 324 30.26 18.91 -38.65
N SER A 325 30.48 18.14 -37.56
CA SER A 325 30.05 16.74 -37.44
C SER A 325 28.60 16.52 -37.07
N LEU A 326 27.87 17.59 -36.71
CA LEU A 326 26.47 17.53 -36.31
C LEU A 326 25.56 18.16 -37.38
N SER A 327 24.41 17.59 -37.61
CA SER A 327 23.38 18.18 -38.47
C SER A 327 22.70 19.37 -37.80
N TYR A 328 22.06 20.23 -38.56
CA TYR A 328 21.37 21.43 -38.03
C TYR A 328 20.26 21.12 -37.04
N ASP A 329 19.50 20.03 -37.26
CA ASP A 329 18.49 19.55 -36.34
C ASP A 329 19.11 19.03 -35.03
N GLU A 330 20.23 18.30 -35.09
CA GLU A 330 20.97 17.86 -33.91
C GLU A 330 21.52 19.03 -33.09
N ILE A 331 22.09 20.03 -33.76
CA ILE A 331 22.57 21.28 -33.13
C ILE A 331 21.41 21.98 -32.42
N ALA A 332 20.27 22.13 -33.11
CA ALA A 332 19.11 22.79 -32.54
C ALA A 332 18.56 22.09 -31.30
N ILE A 333 18.45 20.76 -31.35
CA ILE A 333 17.92 19.97 -30.23
C ILE A 333 18.93 19.92 -29.08
N LEU A 334 20.22 19.67 -29.36
CA LEU A 334 21.26 19.55 -28.34
C LEU A 334 21.44 20.85 -27.58
N PHE A 335 21.82 21.93 -28.31
CA PHE A 335 22.13 23.21 -27.67
C PHE A 335 20.89 23.93 -27.15
N GLY A 336 19.73 23.77 -27.80
CA GLY A 336 18.45 24.27 -27.29
C GLY A 336 18.16 23.74 -25.90
N ASN A 337 18.24 22.41 -25.71
CA ASN A 337 17.96 21.78 -24.41
C ASN A 337 19.06 22.05 -23.37
N LEU A 338 20.35 22.08 -23.77
CA LEU A 338 21.46 22.40 -22.86
C LEU A 338 21.31 23.81 -22.27
N PHE A 339 21.08 24.81 -23.14
CA PHE A 339 20.88 26.19 -22.70
C PHE A 339 19.63 26.35 -21.84
N ASP A 340 18.50 25.74 -22.22
CA ASP A 340 17.26 25.86 -21.45
C ASP A 340 17.41 25.33 -20.03
N ASN A 341 18.05 24.19 -19.87
CA ASN A 341 18.34 23.60 -18.56
C ASN A 341 19.28 24.50 -17.74
N ALA A 342 20.35 24.98 -18.35
CA ALA A 342 21.35 25.82 -17.68
C ALA A 342 20.78 27.18 -17.26
N ILE A 343 20.00 27.83 -18.13
CA ILE A 343 19.39 29.14 -17.87
C ILE A 343 18.34 29.01 -16.75
N GLU A 344 17.52 27.97 -16.79
CA GLU A 344 16.50 27.76 -15.77
C GLU A 344 17.09 27.52 -14.37
N ALA A 345 18.19 26.76 -14.29
CA ALA A 345 18.88 26.54 -13.04
C ALA A 345 19.60 27.81 -12.56
N ALA A 346 20.34 28.50 -13.44
CA ALA A 346 21.03 29.71 -13.11
C ALA A 346 20.11 30.87 -12.70
N LYS A 347 18.92 30.99 -13.31
CA LYS A 347 17.89 31.98 -12.92
C LYS A 347 17.46 31.83 -11.45
N LYS A 348 17.46 30.62 -10.92
CA LYS A 348 17.06 30.32 -9.54
C LYS A 348 18.22 30.45 -8.55
N SER A 349 19.47 30.50 -9.01
CA SER A 349 20.65 30.60 -8.19
C SER A 349 21.05 32.03 -7.89
N THR A 350 21.78 32.23 -6.81
CA THR A 350 22.35 33.55 -6.42
C THR A 350 23.47 33.97 -7.38
N GLY A 351 24.22 33.03 -7.94
CA GLY A 351 25.37 33.30 -8.80
C GLY A 351 25.03 33.75 -10.22
N LYS A 352 23.88 33.32 -10.76
CA LYS A 352 23.34 33.69 -12.08
C LYS A 352 24.34 33.62 -13.23
N ILE A 353 25.10 32.54 -13.35
CA ILE A 353 26.13 32.37 -14.37
C ILE A 353 25.87 31.10 -15.16
N VAL A 354 25.98 31.21 -16.50
CA VAL A 354 26.04 30.09 -17.44
C VAL A 354 27.33 30.21 -18.26
N LYS A 355 28.05 29.11 -18.45
CA LYS A 355 29.25 29.04 -19.31
C LYS A 355 29.11 27.83 -20.21
N LEU A 356 29.32 28.05 -21.52
CA LEU A 356 29.42 27.01 -22.55
C LEU A 356 30.75 27.10 -23.23
N ASP A 357 31.48 26.01 -23.26
CA ASP A 357 32.74 25.83 -23.98
C ASP A 357 32.56 24.63 -24.94
N VAL A 358 32.81 24.87 -26.24
CA VAL A 358 32.73 23.82 -27.28
C VAL A 358 34.05 23.83 -28.02
N CYS A 359 34.75 22.71 -28.03
CA CYS A 359 36.03 22.57 -28.66
C CYS A 359 36.26 21.16 -29.25
N ILE A 360 37.28 21.04 -30.04
CA ILE A 360 37.77 19.75 -30.55
C ILE A 360 38.89 19.31 -29.62
N GLN A 361 38.77 18.11 -29.07
CA GLN A 361 39.82 17.44 -28.29
C GLN A 361 40.17 16.12 -28.98
N ASP A 362 41.32 16.11 -29.62
CA ASP A 362 41.79 15.00 -30.47
C ASP A 362 40.72 14.61 -31.53
N VAL A 363 40.14 13.46 -31.38
CA VAL A 363 39.08 12.92 -32.28
C VAL A 363 37.67 13.15 -31.76
N TYR A 364 37.50 13.93 -30.70
CA TYR A 364 36.20 14.16 -30.09
C TYR A 364 35.75 15.62 -30.19
N LEU A 365 34.48 15.83 -30.43
CA LEU A 365 33.80 17.09 -30.12
C LEU A 365 33.50 17.09 -28.62
N SER A 366 34.08 18.03 -27.89
CA SER A 366 33.82 18.26 -26.47
C SER A 366 32.83 19.42 -26.31
N VAL A 367 31.74 19.19 -25.61
CA VAL A 367 30.72 20.19 -25.23
C VAL A 367 30.62 20.24 -23.72
N PHE A 368 31.13 21.30 -23.14
CA PHE A 368 31.16 21.53 -21.71
C PHE A 368 30.23 22.71 -21.36
N ILE A 369 29.17 22.44 -20.62
CA ILE A 369 28.27 23.50 -20.13
C ILE A 369 28.18 23.44 -18.61
N LYS A 370 28.25 24.61 -17.96
CA LYS A 370 28.04 24.71 -16.52
C LYS A 370 27.20 25.92 -16.14
N ASN A 371 26.43 25.75 -15.09
CA ASN A 371 25.59 26.80 -14.52
C ASN A 371 25.68 26.82 -12.98
N THR A 372 25.47 27.97 -12.38
CA THR A 372 25.43 28.13 -10.93
C THR A 372 24.22 27.45 -10.32
N ILE A 373 24.40 26.84 -9.13
CA ILE A 373 23.37 26.22 -8.30
C ILE A 373 23.60 26.61 -6.83
N ASP A 374 22.53 26.79 -6.05
CA ASP A 374 22.60 27.07 -4.61
C ASP A 374 22.50 25.82 -3.75
N LYS A 375 21.93 24.74 -4.30
CA LYS A 375 21.75 23.44 -3.62
C LYS A 375 22.11 22.32 -4.59
N SER A 376 22.68 21.24 -4.06
CA SER A 376 22.99 20.05 -4.88
C SER A 376 21.72 19.47 -5.51
N VAL A 377 21.74 19.34 -6.83
CA VAL A 377 20.71 18.71 -7.65
C VAL A 377 20.89 17.19 -7.63
N LEU A 378 22.15 16.71 -7.75
CA LEU A 378 22.47 15.27 -7.78
C LEU A 378 22.18 14.58 -6.45
N ALA A 379 22.34 15.27 -5.31
CA ALA A 379 22.01 14.72 -4.00
C ALA A 379 20.50 14.48 -3.84
N SER A 380 19.67 15.34 -4.43
CA SER A 380 18.20 15.25 -4.34
C SER A 380 17.57 14.47 -5.50
N ASN A 381 18.22 14.40 -6.66
CA ASN A 381 17.69 13.83 -7.90
C ASN A 381 18.79 13.17 -8.74
N LYS A 382 19.32 12.03 -8.25
CA LYS A 382 20.39 11.26 -8.93
C LYS A 382 20.08 10.90 -10.39
N ASN A 383 18.83 10.69 -10.72
CA ASN A 383 18.40 10.27 -12.06
C ASN A 383 18.04 11.47 -12.96
N LEU A 384 18.20 12.70 -12.49
CA LEU A 384 17.86 13.94 -13.20
C LEU A 384 16.43 13.92 -13.79
N LEU A 385 15.47 13.37 -13.04
CA LEU A 385 14.06 13.39 -13.40
C LEU A 385 13.53 14.82 -13.29
N THR A 386 12.56 15.16 -14.15
CA THR A 386 11.98 16.52 -14.12
C THR A 386 11.33 16.82 -12.77
N THR A 387 11.65 17.99 -12.21
CA THR A 387 11.08 18.53 -10.96
C THR A 387 9.93 19.53 -11.22
N LYS A 388 9.51 19.69 -12.47
CA LYS A 388 8.45 20.65 -12.85
C LYS A 388 7.07 20.07 -12.58
N ASP A 389 6.12 20.89 -12.11
CA ASP A 389 4.74 20.52 -11.76
C ASP A 389 3.94 19.96 -12.95
N ASN A 390 4.31 20.31 -14.18
CA ASN A 390 3.70 19.81 -15.42
C ASN A 390 4.58 18.72 -16.05
N LYS A 391 4.53 17.52 -15.51
CA LYS A 391 5.31 16.35 -15.95
C LYS A 391 5.07 15.95 -17.42
N GLU A 392 3.94 16.32 -18.00
CA GLU A 392 3.55 15.92 -19.36
C GLU A 392 4.26 16.71 -20.48
N TYR A 393 4.73 17.93 -20.19
CA TYR A 393 5.43 18.79 -21.18
C TYR A 393 6.91 19.00 -20.90
N HIS A 394 7.42 18.59 -19.72
CA HIS A 394 8.77 18.82 -19.28
C HIS A 394 9.42 17.52 -18.78
N GLY A 395 10.53 17.15 -19.34
CA GLY A 395 11.26 15.92 -18.99
C GLY A 395 11.95 15.29 -20.20
N PHE A 396 11.64 15.81 -21.40
CA PHE A 396 12.25 15.33 -22.63
C PHE A 396 13.65 15.91 -22.89
N GLY A 397 14.02 17.04 -22.26
CA GLY A 397 15.28 17.74 -22.55
C GLY A 397 16.52 16.87 -22.36
N ILE A 398 16.67 16.27 -21.19
CA ILE A 398 17.83 15.37 -20.91
C ILE A 398 17.75 14.10 -21.76
N LYS A 399 16.55 13.56 -21.99
CA LYS A 399 16.34 12.40 -22.87
C LYS A 399 16.74 12.69 -24.31
N ASN A 400 16.40 13.87 -24.80
CA ASN A 400 16.77 14.33 -26.15
C ASN A 400 18.28 14.51 -26.28
N ILE A 401 18.93 15.13 -25.28
CA ILE A 401 20.38 15.27 -25.23
C ILE A 401 21.05 13.88 -25.29
N LYS A 402 20.65 12.96 -24.40
CA LYS A 402 21.16 11.59 -24.37
C LYS A 402 20.94 10.88 -25.70
N GLY A 403 19.76 11.03 -26.32
CA GLY A 403 19.46 10.41 -27.61
C GLY A 403 20.43 10.82 -28.73
N ILE A 404 20.83 12.10 -28.77
CA ILE A 404 21.82 12.59 -29.74
C ILE A 404 23.21 12.03 -29.41
N VAL A 405 23.61 12.09 -28.14
CA VAL A 405 24.92 11.58 -27.71
C VAL A 405 25.04 10.07 -27.99
N ASP A 406 24.02 9.30 -27.68
CA ASP A 406 23.98 7.85 -27.93
C ASP A 406 24.00 7.52 -29.43
N LYS A 407 23.29 8.30 -30.27
CA LYS A 407 23.30 8.15 -31.74
C LYS A 407 24.73 8.24 -32.32
N HIS A 408 25.53 9.12 -31.76
CA HIS A 408 26.93 9.30 -32.14
C HIS A 408 27.92 8.45 -31.33
N LYS A 409 27.43 7.50 -30.47
CA LYS A 409 28.26 6.69 -29.57
C LYS A 409 29.15 7.53 -28.66
N GLY A 410 28.65 8.69 -28.25
CA GLY A 410 29.31 9.61 -27.34
C GLY A 410 29.11 9.27 -25.88
N ILE A 411 29.69 10.06 -25.02
CA ILE A 411 29.62 9.94 -23.56
C ILE A 411 29.07 11.25 -23.00
N ILE A 412 28.17 11.16 -22.02
CA ILE A 412 27.67 12.30 -21.26
C ILE A 412 27.84 12.06 -19.78
N GLN A 413 28.41 13.03 -19.08
CA GLN A 413 28.58 13.03 -17.63
C GLN A 413 27.96 14.26 -17.00
N PHE A 414 27.47 14.10 -15.78
CA PHE A 414 26.94 15.19 -14.97
C PHE A 414 27.67 15.20 -13.64
N ASP A 415 28.14 16.39 -13.22
CA ASP A 415 28.89 16.56 -11.98
C ASP A 415 28.51 17.88 -11.28
N GLU A 416 28.93 18.03 -10.04
CA GLU A 416 28.74 19.24 -9.25
C GLU A 416 30.03 19.61 -8.53
N GLU A 417 30.54 20.79 -8.86
CA GLU A 417 31.77 21.27 -8.27
C GLU A 417 31.69 22.79 -8.01
N ASN A 418 32.13 23.22 -6.82
CA ASN A 418 32.29 24.64 -6.45
C ASN A 418 31.00 25.50 -6.68
N GLY A 419 29.80 24.93 -6.44
CA GLY A 419 28.54 25.63 -6.65
C GLY A 419 28.08 25.70 -8.10
N TYR A 420 28.67 24.88 -8.97
CA TYR A 420 28.25 24.72 -10.37
C TYR A 420 27.69 23.32 -10.58
N PHE A 421 26.64 23.22 -11.34
CA PHE A 421 26.22 21.99 -12.02
C PHE A 421 26.90 21.95 -13.39
N ILE A 422 27.48 20.82 -13.73
CA ILE A 422 28.31 20.59 -14.90
C ILE A 422 27.70 19.49 -15.75
N CYS A 423 27.62 19.72 -17.06
CA CYS A 423 27.32 18.68 -18.04
C CYS A 423 28.48 18.65 -19.05
N ASP A 424 29.14 17.52 -19.14
CA ASP A 424 30.26 17.25 -20.04
C ASP A 424 29.87 16.18 -21.05
N ILE A 425 30.05 16.49 -22.33
CA ILE A 425 29.66 15.63 -23.45
C ILE A 425 30.86 15.46 -24.37
N LEU A 426 31.19 14.21 -24.71
CA LEU A 426 32.19 13.84 -25.68
C LEU A 426 31.55 13.06 -26.83
N ILE A 427 31.60 13.57 -28.03
CA ILE A 427 31.07 12.94 -29.25
C ILE A 427 32.25 12.61 -30.20
N PRO A 428 32.42 11.32 -30.58
CA PRO A 428 33.42 10.96 -31.58
C PRO A 428 33.15 11.67 -32.93
N ARG A 429 34.19 12.31 -33.49
CA ARG A 429 34.09 12.88 -34.83
C ARG A 429 34.37 11.78 -35.86
N GLN A 430 33.49 11.63 -36.82
CA GLN A 430 33.79 10.82 -38.00
C GLN A 430 34.73 11.67 -38.88
N ILE A 431 36.00 11.25 -39.01
CA ILE A 431 37.01 11.85 -39.88
C ILE A 431 36.68 11.52 -41.30
#